data_cd5edac9e03e8bc5598110adeb808875
#
_entry.id   cd5edac9e03e8bc5598110adeb808875
#
_cell.length_a   1.000
_cell.length_b   1.000
_cell.length_c   1.000
_cell.angle_alpha   90.00
_cell.angle_beta   90.00
_cell.angle_gamma   90.00
#
_symmetry.space_group_name_H-M   'P 1'
#
loop_
_entity.id
_entity.type
_entity.pdbx_description
1 polymer ?
#
loop_
_entity_poly.entity_id
_entity_poly.type
_entity_poly.pdbx_seq_one_letter_code
_entity_poly.pdbx_strand_id
1 'polypeptide(L)'
;SAASDVYKRQVVDPMGGAAQGYLADLLRELGVEVHEIHAGQASDQEDICPDPVEPWVDTCERAVIEDGACAGLVTDGDADRIGAVDERGRYIHPHQIMALVLGDLVQFRNLEGRVVVNLSCSTLVRRIAEALGCRVTVKPVGFKYIAAEMKKGGVLIGGEEAGGIGIAAHMPERDGILACLILCELMAKTDAPLGVLVDQLEDSFGKTSYGRRDLRLEAEDAETLRTLLPGVNPKSICGKVPQNVSHMDGLRLAFEDDTWLLVRPSGTEPVVRVYAEGFSVEERDELLDAGCALARGTYPL
;
A
#
# COMPACT_ATOMS: atom_id res chain seq x y z
N SER A 1 -17.69 2.08 32.49
CA SER A 1 -16.74 1.18 31.81
C SER A 1 -15.45 1.93 31.68
N ALA A 2 -14.32 1.34 32.09
CA ALA A 2 -13.03 1.88 31.71
C ALA A 2 -13.02 1.92 30.19
N ALA A 3 -12.88 3.10 29.61
CA ALA A 3 -12.69 3.23 28.18
C ALA A 3 -11.45 2.40 27.82
N SER A 4 -11.55 1.60 26.78
CA SER A 4 -10.46 0.77 26.32
C SER A 4 -9.19 1.60 26.12
N ASP A 5 -8.05 1.07 26.50
CA ASP A 5 -6.76 1.73 26.33
C ASP A 5 -6.19 1.56 24.91
N VAL A 6 -6.86 0.77 24.06
CA VAL A 6 -6.41 0.31 22.76
C VAL A 6 -6.17 1.45 21.74
N TYR A 7 -6.75 2.61 21.94
CA TYR A 7 -6.57 3.76 21.02
C TYR A 7 -6.02 5.02 21.70
N LYS A 8 -5.70 4.94 23.00
CA LYS A 8 -5.41 6.13 23.81
C LYS A 8 -4.12 6.83 23.47
N ARG A 9 -3.11 6.12 22.98
CA ARG A 9 -1.81 6.70 22.64
C ARG A 9 -1.41 6.31 21.23
N GLN A 10 -1.05 7.31 20.43
CA GLN A 10 -0.58 7.16 19.05
C GLN A 10 0.73 7.90 18.85
N VAL A 11 1.60 7.34 18.02
CA VAL A 11 2.70 8.09 17.40
C VAL A 11 2.21 8.62 16.06
N VAL A 12 2.45 9.88 15.77
CA VAL A 12 2.16 10.51 14.46
C VAL A 12 3.47 10.96 13.85
N ASP A 13 3.71 10.55 12.63
CA ASP A 13 4.89 10.93 11.87
C ASP A 13 4.49 11.56 10.52
N PRO A 14 4.46 12.89 10.44
CA PRO A 14 4.22 13.60 9.18
C PRO A 14 5.46 13.65 8.28
N MET A 15 6.57 13.02 8.64
CA MET A 15 7.83 13.01 7.89
C MET A 15 8.31 14.41 7.48
N GLY A 16 8.11 15.41 8.36
CA GLY A 16 8.43 16.82 8.06
C GLY A 16 7.52 17.47 7.01
N GLY A 17 6.45 16.78 6.60
CA GLY A 17 5.57 17.17 5.51
C GLY A 17 4.38 18.05 5.91
N ALA A 18 3.41 18.16 5.02
CA ALA A 18 2.25 19.06 5.13
C ALA A 18 1.27 18.69 6.26
N ALA A 19 1.29 17.43 6.74
CA ALA A 19 0.43 16.98 7.84
C ALA A 19 0.88 17.43 9.24
N GLN A 20 2.04 18.11 9.36
CA GLN A 20 2.55 18.57 10.66
C GLN A 20 1.50 19.35 11.43
N GLY A 21 1.24 18.94 12.66
CA GLY A 21 0.22 19.49 13.55
C GLY A 21 -1.22 19.07 13.21
N TYR A 22 -1.59 18.92 11.93
CA TYR A 22 -2.99 18.67 11.54
C TYR A 22 -3.55 17.35 12.07
N LEU A 23 -2.89 16.23 11.75
CA LEU A 23 -3.35 14.91 12.20
C LEU A 23 -3.27 14.79 13.73
N ALA A 24 -2.14 15.26 14.28
CA ALA A 24 -1.93 15.22 15.74
C ALA A 24 -2.99 16.04 16.51
N ASP A 25 -3.33 17.24 16.04
CA ASP A 25 -4.32 18.09 16.69
C ASP A 25 -5.73 17.51 16.57
N LEU A 26 -6.10 16.96 15.41
CA LEU A 26 -7.39 16.27 15.25
C LEU A 26 -7.53 15.09 16.22
N LEU A 27 -6.48 14.29 16.38
CA LEU A 27 -6.50 13.16 17.32
C LEU A 27 -6.55 13.63 18.78
N ARG A 28 -5.82 14.70 19.15
CA ARG A 28 -5.87 15.31 20.48
C ARG A 28 -7.25 15.85 20.81
N GLU A 29 -7.94 16.50 19.85
CA GLU A 29 -9.32 16.96 20.01
C GLU A 29 -10.30 15.79 20.26
N LEU A 30 -10.01 14.61 19.72
CA LEU A 30 -10.77 13.38 19.97
C LEU A 30 -10.39 12.68 21.29
N GLY A 31 -9.46 13.26 22.07
CA GLY A 31 -9.03 12.73 23.36
C GLY A 31 -7.94 11.67 23.29
N VAL A 32 -7.24 11.55 22.16
CA VAL A 32 -6.11 10.66 21.99
C VAL A 32 -4.82 11.35 22.48
N GLU A 33 -4.00 10.64 23.24
CA GLU A 33 -2.64 11.07 23.59
C GLU A 33 -1.74 10.89 22.35
N VAL A 34 -1.11 11.96 21.90
CA VAL A 34 -0.32 11.93 20.64
C VAL A 34 1.10 12.40 20.89
N HIS A 35 2.06 11.55 20.56
CA HIS A 35 3.45 11.90 20.37
C HIS A 35 3.69 12.12 18.88
N GLU A 36 3.91 13.36 18.47
CA GLU A 36 4.23 13.71 17.10
C GLU A 36 5.76 13.80 16.94
N ILE A 37 6.32 12.95 16.09
CA ILE A 37 7.75 12.95 15.73
C ILE A 37 7.95 13.70 14.42
N HIS A 38 9.19 14.11 14.11
CA HIS A 38 9.55 14.93 12.94
C HIS A 38 8.71 16.21 12.77
N ALA A 39 8.02 16.67 13.85
CA ALA A 39 7.31 17.93 13.86
C ALA A 39 8.29 19.12 13.94
N GLY A 40 8.00 20.19 13.18
CA GLY A 40 8.88 21.36 13.10
C GLY A 40 10.15 21.17 12.26
N GLN A 41 10.29 20.02 11.60
CA GLN A 41 11.35 19.73 10.66
C GLN A 41 10.86 19.96 9.22
N ALA A 42 11.75 20.29 8.32
CA ALA A 42 11.44 20.35 6.91
C ALA A 42 11.70 18.98 6.26
N SER A 43 10.84 18.57 5.36
CA SER A 43 10.95 17.28 4.66
C SER A 43 12.17 17.17 3.72
N ASP A 44 12.87 18.28 3.48
CA ASP A 44 14.09 18.34 2.67
C ASP A 44 15.38 18.18 3.49
N GLN A 45 15.27 17.92 4.79
CA GLN A 45 16.43 17.58 5.61
C GLN A 45 16.99 16.20 5.19
N GLU A 46 18.31 16.08 5.19
CA GLU A 46 19.04 14.89 4.67
C GLU A 46 18.61 13.57 5.32
N ASP A 47 18.10 13.62 6.55
CA ASP A 47 17.73 12.42 7.34
C ASP A 47 16.26 12.01 7.17
N ILE A 48 15.45 12.75 6.41
CA ILE A 48 14.02 12.46 6.22
C ILE A 48 13.72 12.25 4.74
N CYS A 49 13.41 11.01 4.35
CA CYS A 49 12.77 10.74 3.08
C CYS A 49 11.26 10.66 3.33
N PRO A 50 10.44 11.58 2.81
CA PRO A 50 9.01 11.64 3.12
C PRO A 50 8.20 10.61 2.30
N ASP A 51 8.56 9.33 2.43
CA ASP A 51 7.88 8.18 1.83
C ASP A 51 7.48 7.20 2.95
N PRO A 52 6.18 6.93 3.20
CA PRO A 52 5.68 6.19 4.36
C PRO A 52 5.86 4.68 4.20
N VAL A 53 7.05 4.24 3.81
CA VAL A 53 7.44 2.84 3.61
C VAL A 53 8.80 2.57 4.24
N GLU A 54 9.10 1.29 4.49
CA GLU A 54 10.45 0.89 4.93
C GLU A 54 11.52 1.28 3.90
N PRO A 55 12.72 1.69 4.36
CA PRO A 55 13.17 1.79 5.76
C PRO A 55 12.86 3.13 6.43
N TRP A 56 12.17 4.04 5.79
CA TRP A 56 11.98 5.42 6.24
C TRP A 56 11.07 5.55 7.46
N VAL A 57 10.31 4.50 7.80
CA VAL A 57 9.44 4.42 8.98
C VAL A 57 10.13 3.93 10.26
N ASP A 58 11.41 3.54 10.21
CA ASP A 58 12.18 2.99 11.34
C ASP A 58 12.11 3.85 12.62
N THR A 59 12.07 5.18 12.47
CA THR A 59 11.96 6.08 13.61
C THR A 59 10.59 6.00 14.27
N CYS A 60 9.52 5.86 13.46
CA CYS A 60 8.17 5.64 13.98
C CYS A 60 8.05 4.28 14.67
N GLU A 61 8.65 3.22 14.12
CA GLU A 61 8.66 1.88 14.73
C GLU A 61 9.26 1.89 16.13
N ARG A 62 10.41 2.54 16.27
CA ARG A 62 11.08 2.72 17.59
C ARG A 62 10.23 3.53 18.55
N ALA A 63 9.68 4.66 18.09
CA ALA A 63 8.86 5.52 18.93
C ALA A 63 7.59 4.82 19.44
N VAL A 64 6.93 4.00 18.61
CA VAL A 64 5.78 3.20 19.02
C VAL A 64 6.12 2.27 20.19
N ILE A 65 7.26 1.57 20.11
CA ILE A 65 7.71 0.65 21.17
C ILE A 65 8.10 1.43 22.44
N GLU A 66 8.87 2.50 22.30
CA GLU A 66 9.36 3.29 23.43
C GLU A 66 8.22 3.97 24.22
N ASP A 67 7.23 4.46 23.52
CA ASP A 67 6.05 5.12 24.12
C ASP A 67 4.97 4.14 24.60
N GLY A 68 5.06 2.87 24.20
CA GLY A 68 3.98 1.90 24.37
C GLY A 68 2.71 2.35 23.67
N ALA A 69 2.84 2.92 22.47
CA ALA A 69 1.72 3.41 21.68
C ALA A 69 0.93 2.26 21.03
N CYS A 70 -0.33 2.50 20.74
CA CYS A 70 -1.23 1.52 20.14
C CYS A 70 -1.03 1.37 18.64
N ALA A 71 -0.53 2.43 18.00
CA ALA A 71 -0.08 2.44 16.60
C ALA A 71 0.79 3.66 16.30
N GLY A 72 1.56 3.58 15.23
CA GLY A 72 2.18 4.68 14.54
C GLY A 72 1.43 5.00 13.24
N LEU A 73 1.20 6.26 12.98
CA LEU A 73 0.51 6.76 11.79
C LEU A 73 1.47 7.66 11.02
N VAL A 74 1.80 7.25 9.82
CA VAL A 74 2.82 7.92 9.00
C VAL A 74 2.16 8.49 7.75
N THR A 75 2.45 9.74 7.42
CA THR A 75 2.04 10.35 6.14
C THR A 75 3.26 10.80 5.35
N ASP A 76 3.14 10.83 4.04
CA ASP A 76 4.19 11.36 3.18
C ASP A 76 4.25 12.90 3.16
N GLY A 77 5.13 13.46 2.33
CA GLY A 77 5.42 14.88 2.30
C GLY A 77 4.24 15.79 2.00
N ASP A 78 3.30 15.38 1.16
CA ASP A 78 2.06 16.12 0.83
C ASP A 78 0.80 15.53 1.49
N ALA A 79 1.00 14.56 2.40
CA ALA A 79 -0.04 13.95 3.26
C ALA A 79 -1.15 13.21 2.49
N ASP A 80 -0.88 12.78 1.28
CA ASP A 80 -1.85 12.06 0.46
C ASP A 80 -1.71 10.52 0.53
N ARG A 81 -0.60 10.02 1.14
CA ARG A 81 -0.32 8.60 1.37
C ARG A 81 -0.24 8.27 2.85
N ILE A 82 -0.53 7.01 3.18
CA ILE A 82 -0.46 6.46 4.54
C ILE A 82 0.47 5.25 4.61
N GLY A 83 1.29 5.21 5.66
CA GLY A 83 1.87 4.02 6.25
C GLY A 83 1.44 3.90 7.71
N ALA A 84 1.56 2.72 8.29
CA ALA A 84 1.26 2.53 9.70
C ALA A 84 2.24 1.55 10.35
N VAL A 85 2.33 1.64 11.67
CA VAL A 85 3.11 0.73 12.52
C VAL A 85 2.18 0.20 13.59
N ASP A 86 2.20 -1.10 13.86
CA ASP A 86 1.38 -1.70 14.91
C ASP A 86 2.01 -1.54 16.31
N GLU A 87 1.28 -1.93 17.35
CA GLU A 87 1.68 -1.87 18.76
C GLU A 87 2.95 -2.68 19.09
N ARG A 88 3.38 -3.54 18.16
CA ARG A 88 4.62 -4.35 18.28
C ARG A 88 5.79 -3.73 17.53
N GLY A 89 5.63 -2.54 16.95
CA GLY A 89 6.64 -1.89 16.12
C GLY A 89 6.78 -2.52 14.73
N ARG A 90 5.78 -3.28 14.25
CA ARG A 90 5.80 -3.89 12.93
C ARG A 90 5.18 -2.93 11.91
N TYR A 91 5.88 -2.67 10.82
CA TYR A 91 5.33 -1.93 9.69
C TYR A 91 4.11 -2.65 9.10
N ILE A 92 3.04 -1.90 8.88
CA ILE A 92 1.81 -2.37 8.25
C ILE A 92 1.74 -1.83 6.83
N HIS A 93 1.76 -2.75 5.89
CA HIS A 93 1.81 -2.42 4.47
C HIS A 93 0.50 -1.73 4.03
N PRO A 94 0.57 -0.74 3.11
CA PRO A 94 -0.62 -0.03 2.60
C PRO A 94 -1.75 -0.94 2.08
N HIS A 95 -1.43 -2.12 1.55
CA HIS A 95 -2.46 -3.08 1.13
C HIS A 95 -3.30 -3.59 2.30
N GLN A 96 -2.67 -3.84 3.45
CA GLN A 96 -3.35 -4.28 4.67
C GLN A 96 -4.21 -3.12 5.22
N ILE A 97 -3.69 -1.90 5.19
CA ILE A 97 -4.43 -0.69 5.59
C ILE A 97 -5.66 -0.52 4.69
N MET A 98 -5.50 -0.57 3.37
CA MET A 98 -6.60 -0.46 2.43
C MET A 98 -7.66 -1.56 2.63
N ALA A 99 -7.22 -2.79 2.91
CA ALA A 99 -8.11 -3.91 3.19
C ALA A 99 -8.92 -3.69 4.47
N LEU A 100 -8.30 -3.19 5.55
CA LEU A 100 -8.98 -2.83 6.80
C LEU A 100 -9.98 -1.67 6.59
N VAL A 101 -9.56 -0.62 5.89
CA VAL A 101 -10.44 0.53 5.56
C VAL A 101 -11.63 0.06 4.72
N LEU A 102 -11.43 -0.79 3.71
CA LEU A 102 -12.51 -1.36 2.92
C LEU A 102 -13.51 -2.14 3.81
N GLY A 103 -12.99 -2.95 4.73
CA GLY A 103 -13.82 -3.67 5.73
C GLY A 103 -14.67 -2.72 6.56
N ASP A 104 -14.08 -1.62 7.06
CA ASP A 104 -14.82 -0.59 7.82
C ASP A 104 -15.93 0.04 6.99
N LEU A 105 -15.61 0.45 5.76
CA LEU A 105 -16.59 1.12 4.88
C LEU A 105 -17.81 0.23 4.60
N VAL A 106 -17.62 -1.06 4.37
CA VAL A 106 -18.71 -1.99 4.04
C VAL A 106 -19.44 -2.47 5.29
N GLN A 107 -18.72 -2.96 6.30
CA GLN A 107 -19.33 -3.67 7.43
C GLN A 107 -19.87 -2.72 8.51
N PHE A 108 -19.15 -1.63 8.80
CA PHE A 108 -19.57 -0.70 9.87
C PHE A 108 -20.31 0.52 9.35
N ARG A 109 -19.99 0.98 8.12
CA ARG A 109 -20.67 2.16 7.55
C ARG A 109 -21.76 1.80 6.55
N ASN A 110 -21.90 0.52 6.19
CA ASN A 110 -22.89 0.01 5.22
C ASN A 110 -22.81 0.75 3.87
N LEU A 111 -21.62 1.11 3.44
CA LEU A 111 -21.40 1.75 2.15
C LEU A 111 -21.22 0.71 1.05
N GLU A 112 -21.71 1.02 -0.13
CA GLU A 112 -21.66 0.14 -1.30
C GLU A 112 -20.88 0.79 -2.44
N GLY A 113 -20.29 -0.04 -3.29
CA GLY A 113 -19.60 0.40 -4.48
C GLY A 113 -18.52 -0.57 -4.92
N ARG A 114 -17.84 -0.24 -6.00
CA ARG A 114 -16.71 -1.02 -6.50
C ARG A 114 -15.40 -0.52 -5.90
N VAL A 115 -14.42 -1.40 -5.86
CA VAL A 115 -13.05 -1.12 -5.48
C VAL A 115 -12.23 -0.89 -6.74
N VAL A 116 -11.42 0.17 -6.77
CA VAL A 116 -10.53 0.47 -7.90
C VAL A 116 -9.08 0.42 -7.41
N VAL A 117 -8.28 -0.42 -8.02
CA VAL A 117 -6.85 -0.58 -7.68
C VAL A 117 -5.99 -0.49 -8.93
N ASN A 118 -4.70 -0.23 -8.75
CA ASN A 118 -3.74 -0.33 -9.84
C ASN A 118 -3.17 -1.76 -9.99
N LEU A 119 -2.42 -1.98 -11.07
CA LEU A 119 -1.85 -3.28 -11.43
C LEU A 119 -0.85 -3.83 -10.40
N SER A 120 -0.21 -2.96 -9.63
CA SER A 120 0.78 -3.31 -8.60
C SER A 120 0.17 -3.57 -7.23
N CYS A 121 -1.15 -3.45 -7.07
CA CYS A 121 -1.83 -3.70 -5.81
C CYS A 121 -1.87 -5.20 -5.47
N SER A 122 -1.79 -5.52 -4.17
CA SER A 122 -1.85 -6.87 -3.65
C SER A 122 -3.17 -7.58 -3.97
N THR A 123 -3.10 -8.89 -4.16
CA THR A 123 -4.29 -9.75 -4.28
C THR A 123 -5.12 -9.81 -2.99
N LEU A 124 -4.55 -9.49 -1.84
CA LEU A 124 -5.27 -9.37 -0.57
C LEU A 124 -6.48 -8.43 -0.68
N VAL A 125 -6.28 -7.24 -1.28
CA VAL A 125 -7.36 -6.24 -1.46
C VAL A 125 -8.48 -6.80 -2.35
N ARG A 126 -8.13 -7.57 -3.39
CA ARG A 126 -9.10 -8.23 -4.25
C ARG A 126 -9.89 -9.30 -3.49
N ARG A 127 -9.20 -10.16 -2.74
CA ARG A 127 -9.84 -11.24 -1.97
C ARG A 127 -10.86 -10.72 -0.97
N ILE A 128 -10.51 -9.67 -0.21
CA ILE A 128 -11.47 -9.07 0.74
C ILE A 128 -12.61 -8.37 0.00
N ALA A 129 -12.35 -7.65 -1.09
CA ALA A 129 -13.38 -6.99 -1.88
C ALA A 129 -14.41 -7.98 -2.40
N GLU A 130 -13.96 -9.11 -2.97
CA GLU A 130 -14.81 -10.19 -3.46
C GLU A 130 -15.65 -10.84 -2.34
N ALA A 131 -15.02 -11.09 -1.17
CA ALA A 131 -15.72 -11.64 0.00
C ALA A 131 -16.79 -10.69 0.56
N LEU A 132 -16.57 -9.37 0.42
CA LEU A 132 -17.54 -8.33 0.80
C LEU A 132 -18.58 -8.05 -0.31
N GLY A 133 -18.55 -8.78 -1.43
CA GLY A 133 -19.46 -8.59 -2.55
C GLY A 133 -19.15 -7.38 -3.42
N CYS A 134 -17.98 -6.76 -3.26
CA CYS A 134 -17.56 -5.61 -4.04
C CYS A 134 -16.87 -6.06 -5.34
N ARG A 135 -17.24 -5.44 -6.47
CA ARG A 135 -16.53 -5.65 -7.74
C ARG A 135 -15.21 -4.90 -7.73
N VAL A 136 -14.15 -5.52 -8.26
CA VAL A 136 -12.84 -4.90 -8.40
C VAL A 136 -12.59 -4.46 -9.83
N THR A 137 -12.03 -3.27 -9.99
CA THR A 137 -11.59 -2.73 -11.28
C THR A 137 -10.09 -2.42 -11.18
N VAL A 138 -9.30 -3.00 -12.07
CA VAL A 138 -7.85 -2.80 -12.12
C VAL A 138 -7.51 -1.75 -13.19
N LYS A 139 -6.60 -0.84 -12.86
CA LYS A 139 -6.13 0.25 -13.72
C LYS A 139 -4.60 0.24 -13.87
N PRO A 140 -4.04 0.95 -14.86
CA PRO A 140 -2.61 1.25 -14.91
C PRO A 140 -2.15 1.95 -13.62
N VAL A 141 -0.85 1.88 -13.33
CA VAL A 141 -0.25 2.55 -12.17
C VAL A 141 -0.37 4.07 -12.32
N GLY A 142 -0.83 4.71 -11.27
CA GLY A 142 -1.04 6.15 -11.16
C GLY A 142 -2.46 6.52 -10.74
N PHE A 143 -2.57 7.27 -9.64
CA PHE A 143 -3.86 7.60 -9.03
C PHE A 143 -4.81 8.35 -9.97
N LYS A 144 -4.27 9.08 -10.96
CA LYS A 144 -5.09 9.77 -12.00
C LYS A 144 -6.11 8.85 -12.69
N TYR A 145 -5.78 7.56 -12.87
CA TYR A 145 -6.70 6.59 -13.47
C TYR A 145 -7.78 6.15 -12.48
N ILE A 146 -7.41 6.04 -11.20
CA ILE A 146 -8.33 5.74 -10.10
C ILE A 146 -9.28 6.92 -9.89
N ALA A 147 -8.76 8.14 -9.77
CA ALA A 147 -9.55 9.36 -9.65
C ALA A 147 -10.54 9.55 -10.82
N ALA A 148 -10.11 9.24 -12.04
CA ALA A 148 -10.99 9.27 -13.22
C ALA A 148 -12.16 8.27 -13.11
N GLU A 149 -11.94 7.09 -12.52
CA GLU A 149 -13.02 6.13 -12.25
C GLU A 149 -13.93 6.60 -11.11
N MET A 150 -13.37 7.20 -10.05
CA MET A 150 -14.15 7.75 -8.94
C MET A 150 -15.11 8.85 -9.42
N LYS A 151 -14.63 9.73 -10.30
CA LYS A 151 -15.45 10.81 -10.90
C LYS A 151 -16.61 10.29 -11.76
N LYS A 152 -16.55 9.06 -12.27
CA LYS A 152 -17.67 8.42 -13.01
C LYS A 152 -18.76 7.89 -12.07
N GLY A 153 -18.49 7.83 -10.78
CA GLY A 153 -19.42 7.33 -9.77
C GLY A 153 -19.39 5.80 -9.58
N GLY A 154 -20.09 5.34 -8.55
CA GLY A 154 -20.19 3.92 -8.19
C GLY A 154 -18.89 3.30 -7.67
N VAL A 155 -17.90 4.10 -7.29
CA VAL A 155 -16.69 3.67 -6.59
C VAL A 155 -16.89 3.89 -5.11
N LEU A 156 -16.48 2.92 -4.29
CA LEU A 156 -16.44 3.02 -2.83
C LEU A 156 -15.08 3.54 -2.39
N ILE A 157 -14.03 2.86 -2.81
CA ILE A 157 -12.65 3.14 -2.44
C ILE A 157 -11.73 2.89 -3.64
N GLY A 158 -10.68 3.68 -3.75
CA GLY A 158 -9.60 3.48 -4.69
C GLY A 158 -8.24 3.54 -4.00
N GLY A 159 -7.26 2.75 -4.44
CA GLY A 159 -5.95 2.80 -3.81
C GLY A 159 -4.82 2.22 -4.64
N GLU A 160 -3.61 2.60 -4.21
CA GLU A 160 -2.34 2.20 -4.79
C GLU A 160 -1.46 1.51 -3.74
N GLU A 161 -0.51 0.73 -4.22
CA GLU A 161 0.46 0.00 -3.38
C GLU A 161 1.33 0.92 -2.52
N ALA A 162 1.50 2.16 -2.94
CA ALA A 162 2.35 3.13 -2.25
C ALA A 162 1.64 3.88 -1.09
N GLY A 163 0.39 3.49 -0.77
CA GLY A 163 -0.35 4.07 0.35
C GLY A 163 -1.34 5.18 -0.01
N GLY A 164 -1.45 5.53 -1.29
CA GLY A 164 -2.47 6.46 -1.76
C GLY A 164 -3.85 5.81 -1.70
N ILE A 165 -4.70 6.24 -0.77
CA ILE A 165 -6.06 5.73 -0.57
C ILE A 165 -7.05 6.89 -0.71
N GLY A 166 -8.03 6.73 -1.60
CA GLY A 166 -9.12 7.68 -1.79
C GLY A 166 -10.48 7.04 -1.50
N ILE A 167 -11.34 7.75 -0.81
CA ILE A 167 -12.71 7.32 -0.47
C ILE A 167 -13.68 8.22 -1.20
N ALA A 168 -14.43 7.66 -2.15
CA ALA A 168 -15.26 8.44 -3.06
C ALA A 168 -16.37 9.25 -2.37
N ALA A 169 -16.84 8.80 -1.21
CA ALA A 169 -17.82 9.53 -0.41
C ALA A 169 -17.26 10.83 0.20
N HIS A 170 -15.93 10.95 0.31
CA HIS A 170 -15.24 12.15 0.77
C HIS A 170 -14.81 13.00 -0.43
N MET A 171 -13.84 12.54 -1.18
CA MET A 171 -13.39 13.21 -2.40
C MET A 171 -12.77 12.18 -3.39
N PRO A 172 -12.77 12.47 -4.71
CA PRO A 172 -12.16 11.59 -5.69
C PRO A 172 -10.65 11.81 -5.82
N GLU A 173 -9.95 11.83 -4.68
CA GLU A 173 -8.51 11.99 -4.55
C GLU A 173 -8.01 11.22 -3.31
N ARG A 174 -6.70 11.02 -3.19
CA ARG A 174 -6.02 10.41 -2.04
C ARG A 174 -6.10 11.34 -0.83
N ASP A 175 -6.22 10.75 0.34
CA ASP A 175 -6.21 11.47 1.62
C ASP A 175 -5.62 10.58 2.71
N GLY A 176 -4.33 10.79 2.99
CA GLY A 176 -3.59 10.04 4.01
C GLY A 176 -4.10 10.35 5.43
N ILE A 177 -4.49 11.60 5.69
CA ILE A 177 -5.02 12.02 7.00
C ILE A 177 -6.34 11.31 7.28
N LEU A 178 -7.27 11.30 6.32
CA LEU A 178 -8.54 10.59 6.47
C LEU A 178 -8.33 9.08 6.66
N ALA A 179 -7.40 8.48 5.93
CA ALA A 179 -7.09 7.06 6.07
C ALA A 179 -6.55 6.75 7.48
N CYS A 180 -5.68 7.60 8.06
CA CYS A 180 -5.22 7.51 9.44
C CYS A 180 -6.36 7.60 10.45
N LEU A 181 -7.28 8.56 10.29
CA LEU A 181 -8.43 8.73 11.19
C LEU A 181 -9.37 7.52 11.15
N ILE A 182 -9.63 6.96 9.97
CA ILE A 182 -10.47 5.74 9.86
C ILE A 182 -9.79 4.56 10.52
N LEU A 183 -8.48 4.42 10.40
CA LEU A 183 -7.74 3.34 11.06
C LEU A 183 -7.83 3.45 12.59
N CYS A 184 -7.68 4.66 13.16
CA CYS A 184 -7.88 4.93 14.58
C CYS A 184 -9.31 4.63 15.01
N GLU A 185 -10.31 5.06 14.24
CA GLU A 185 -11.72 4.79 14.53
C GLU A 185 -12.02 3.28 14.50
N LEU A 186 -11.43 2.54 13.56
CA LEU A 186 -11.59 1.09 13.47
C LEU A 186 -11.04 0.38 14.73
N MET A 187 -9.83 0.74 15.17
CA MET A 187 -9.27 0.23 16.44
C MET A 187 -10.20 0.53 17.63
N ALA A 188 -10.73 1.74 17.69
CA ALA A 188 -11.65 2.15 18.77
C ALA A 188 -12.99 1.38 18.73
N LYS A 189 -13.56 1.15 17.55
CA LYS A 189 -14.82 0.41 17.34
C LYS A 189 -14.69 -1.06 17.69
N THR A 190 -13.57 -1.66 17.35
CA THR A 190 -13.33 -3.10 17.50
C THR A 190 -12.73 -3.45 18.86
N ASP A 191 -12.26 -2.45 19.60
CA ASP A 191 -11.50 -2.62 20.83
C ASP A 191 -10.29 -3.54 20.66
N ALA A 192 -9.62 -3.44 19.51
CA ALA A 192 -8.50 -4.29 19.14
C ALA A 192 -7.29 -3.48 18.65
N PRO A 193 -6.06 -3.83 19.07
CA PRO A 193 -4.84 -3.25 18.55
C PRO A 193 -4.71 -3.46 17.04
N LEU A 194 -3.96 -2.59 16.38
CA LEU A 194 -3.78 -2.65 14.92
C LEU A 194 -3.21 -3.99 14.45
N GLY A 195 -2.20 -4.51 15.15
CA GLY A 195 -1.58 -5.78 14.82
C GLY A 195 -2.54 -6.97 14.93
N VAL A 196 -3.47 -6.95 15.88
CA VAL A 196 -4.51 -7.99 16.00
C VAL A 196 -5.48 -7.93 14.82
N LEU A 197 -5.86 -6.73 14.37
CA LEU A 197 -6.73 -6.57 13.20
C LEU A 197 -6.06 -7.07 11.92
N VAL A 198 -4.77 -6.80 11.75
CA VAL A 198 -3.99 -7.29 10.61
C VAL A 198 -3.83 -8.80 10.67
N ASP A 199 -3.51 -9.39 11.84
CA ASP A 199 -3.40 -10.83 12.00
C ASP A 199 -4.74 -11.54 11.67
N GLN A 200 -5.89 -11.01 12.13
CA GLN A 200 -7.22 -11.53 11.79
C GLN A 200 -7.54 -11.42 10.29
N LEU A 201 -7.09 -10.34 9.64
CA LEU A 201 -7.23 -10.15 8.21
C LEU A 201 -6.42 -11.23 7.45
N GLU A 202 -5.15 -11.44 7.83
CA GLU A 202 -4.27 -12.45 7.24
C GLU A 202 -4.77 -13.89 7.49
N ASP A 203 -5.28 -14.18 8.67
CA ASP A 203 -5.87 -15.48 9.01
C ASP A 203 -7.11 -15.80 8.16
N SER A 204 -7.91 -14.76 7.85
CA SER A 204 -9.15 -14.91 7.10
C SER A 204 -8.95 -15.00 5.59
N PHE A 205 -7.98 -14.26 5.05
CA PHE A 205 -7.80 -14.07 3.60
C PHE A 205 -6.47 -14.61 3.06
N GLY A 206 -5.63 -15.15 3.94
CA GLY A 206 -4.31 -15.68 3.62
C GLY A 206 -3.23 -14.59 3.65
N LYS A 207 -2.11 -14.98 4.24
CA LYS A 207 -0.92 -14.15 4.29
C LYS A 207 -0.22 -14.12 2.93
N THR A 208 0.23 -12.95 2.52
CA THR A 208 1.05 -12.77 1.33
C THR A 208 2.31 -11.99 1.66
N SER A 209 3.34 -12.18 0.84
CA SER A 209 4.58 -11.42 0.89
C SER A 209 4.69 -10.60 -0.38
N TYR A 210 4.61 -9.29 -0.23
CA TYR A 210 4.73 -8.33 -1.32
C TYR A 210 6.14 -7.72 -1.34
N GLY A 211 6.62 -7.39 -2.52
CA GLY A 211 7.90 -6.70 -2.65
C GLY A 211 8.04 -5.92 -3.96
N ARG A 212 8.95 -4.96 -3.93
CA ARG A 212 9.31 -4.13 -5.07
C ARG A 212 10.83 -4.00 -5.15
N ARG A 213 11.37 -3.97 -6.38
CA ARG A 213 12.76 -3.60 -6.66
C ARG A 213 12.81 -2.59 -7.79
N ASP A 214 13.59 -1.54 -7.61
CA ASP A 214 13.83 -0.52 -8.60
C ASP A 214 15.19 -0.76 -9.25
N LEU A 215 15.18 -1.01 -10.57
CA LEU A 215 16.37 -1.23 -11.38
C LEU A 215 16.67 0.03 -12.17
N ARG A 216 17.85 0.61 -11.98
CA ARG A 216 18.40 1.58 -12.93
C ARG A 216 19.03 0.84 -14.07
N LEU A 217 18.66 1.23 -15.28
CA LEU A 217 19.26 0.76 -16.54
C LEU A 217 19.91 1.94 -17.26
N GLU A 218 20.75 1.64 -18.25
CA GLU A 218 21.15 2.66 -19.20
C GLU A 218 19.91 3.11 -20.02
N ALA A 219 19.90 4.37 -20.45
CA ALA A 219 18.73 4.94 -21.13
C ALA A 219 18.32 4.17 -22.39
N GLU A 220 19.30 3.66 -23.14
CA GLU A 220 19.10 2.86 -24.35
C GLU A 220 18.47 1.50 -24.05
N ASP A 221 18.93 0.84 -22.96
CA ASP A 221 18.37 -0.44 -22.50
C ASP A 221 16.94 -0.28 -22.01
N ALA A 222 16.65 0.79 -21.25
CA ALA A 222 15.30 1.09 -20.77
C ALA A 222 14.33 1.34 -21.95
N GLU A 223 14.76 2.03 -23.00
CA GLU A 223 13.94 2.27 -24.19
C GLU A 223 13.74 1.00 -25.00
N THR A 224 14.78 0.19 -25.16
CA THR A 224 14.71 -1.13 -25.79
C THR A 224 13.71 -2.02 -25.07
N LEU A 225 13.77 -2.06 -23.73
CA LEU A 225 12.83 -2.83 -22.93
C LEU A 225 11.38 -2.35 -23.11
N ARG A 226 11.14 -1.03 -23.11
CA ARG A 226 9.79 -0.48 -23.36
C ARG A 226 9.22 -0.94 -24.70
N THR A 227 10.06 -1.02 -25.72
CA THR A 227 9.67 -1.44 -27.08
C THR A 227 9.40 -2.93 -27.16
N LEU A 228 10.21 -3.75 -26.49
CA LEU A 228 10.12 -5.22 -26.61
C LEU A 228 9.08 -5.81 -25.65
N LEU A 229 8.91 -5.24 -24.46
CA LEU A 229 8.11 -5.81 -23.40
C LEU A 229 6.65 -6.12 -23.81
N PRO A 230 5.95 -5.31 -24.62
CA PRO A 230 4.60 -5.64 -25.10
C PRO A 230 4.48 -6.93 -25.91
N GLY A 231 5.61 -7.42 -26.48
CA GLY A 231 5.66 -8.68 -27.21
C GLY A 231 6.11 -9.88 -26.38
N VAL A 232 6.51 -9.66 -25.12
CA VAL A 232 7.06 -10.71 -24.26
C VAL A 232 5.92 -11.51 -23.62
N ASN A 233 5.89 -12.83 -23.91
CA ASN A 233 4.91 -13.77 -23.35
C ASN A 233 5.65 -15.04 -22.88
N PRO A 234 6.24 -15.02 -21.66
CA PRO A 234 6.99 -16.17 -21.17
C PRO A 234 6.09 -17.40 -21.01
N LYS A 235 6.58 -18.57 -21.41
CA LYS A 235 5.86 -19.82 -21.20
C LYS A 235 5.84 -20.23 -19.72
N SER A 236 6.90 -19.89 -19.00
CA SER A 236 6.99 -20.12 -17.55
C SER A 236 7.97 -19.13 -16.92
N ILE A 237 7.74 -18.81 -15.66
CA ILE A 237 8.65 -18.02 -14.78
C ILE A 237 8.77 -18.79 -13.47
N CYS A 238 9.98 -19.05 -12.99
CA CYS A 238 10.23 -19.80 -11.74
C CYS A 238 9.45 -21.12 -11.71
N GLY A 239 9.37 -21.84 -12.82
CA GLY A 239 8.61 -23.08 -12.94
C GLY A 239 7.09 -22.94 -13.00
N LYS A 240 6.53 -21.72 -12.83
CA LYS A 240 5.09 -21.42 -12.89
C LYS A 240 4.66 -21.01 -14.30
N VAL A 241 3.55 -21.53 -14.77
CA VAL A 241 2.93 -21.15 -16.06
C VAL A 241 1.95 -20.00 -15.81
N PRO A 242 2.13 -18.82 -16.47
CA PRO A 242 1.19 -17.72 -16.31
C PRO A 242 -0.21 -18.11 -16.81
N GLN A 243 -1.23 -17.94 -15.98
CA GLN A 243 -2.63 -18.07 -16.39
C GLN A 243 -3.16 -16.82 -17.07
N ASN A 244 -2.65 -15.66 -16.67
CA ASN A 244 -3.00 -14.39 -17.28
C ASN A 244 -1.73 -13.55 -17.54
N VAL A 245 -1.63 -13.04 -18.76
CA VAL A 245 -0.57 -12.12 -19.18
C VAL A 245 -1.23 -10.79 -19.56
N SER A 246 -0.82 -9.72 -18.93
CA SER A 246 -1.35 -8.37 -19.19
C SER A 246 -0.22 -7.43 -19.57
N HIS A 247 -0.45 -6.67 -20.63
CA HIS A 247 0.44 -5.59 -21.10
C HIS A 247 -0.16 -4.19 -20.90
N MET A 248 -1.09 -4.03 -19.94
CA MET A 248 -1.79 -2.78 -19.69
C MET A 248 -0.85 -1.64 -19.30
N ASP A 249 0.18 -1.94 -18.46
CA ASP A 249 1.20 -0.98 -18.03
C ASP A 249 2.48 -1.77 -17.64
N GLY A 250 3.22 -2.23 -18.64
CA GLY A 250 4.33 -3.17 -18.49
C GLY A 250 3.91 -4.61 -18.75
N LEU A 251 4.63 -5.57 -18.20
CA LEU A 251 4.32 -7.00 -18.27
C LEU A 251 3.90 -7.51 -16.91
N ARG A 252 2.62 -7.86 -16.74
CA ARG A 252 2.11 -8.52 -15.55
C ARG A 252 1.76 -9.97 -15.84
N LEU A 253 2.34 -10.87 -15.08
CA LEU A 253 2.10 -12.31 -15.10
C LEU A 253 1.37 -12.70 -13.83
N ALA A 254 0.18 -13.27 -13.94
CA ALA A 254 -0.55 -13.82 -12.81
C ALA A 254 -0.62 -15.34 -12.93
N PHE A 255 -0.39 -16.03 -11.81
CA PHE A 255 -0.33 -17.49 -11.73
C PHE A 255 -1.60 -18.08 -11.11
N GLU A 256 -1.76 -19.40 -11.18
CA GLU A 256 -2.95 -20.11 -10.72
C GLU A 256 -3.22 -19.96 -9.22
N ASP A 257 -2.15 -19.84 -8.46
CA ASP A 257 -2.16 -19.72 -7.01
C ASP A 257 -2.33 -18.28 -6.51
N ASP A 258 -2.71 -17.33 -7.38
CA ASP A 258 -2.82 -15.89 -7.09
C ASP A 258 -1.49 -15.16 -6.87
N THR A 259 -0.35 -15.84 -6.97
CA THR A 259 0.95 -15.14 -7.00
C THR A 259 1.14 -14.40 -8.32
N TRP A 260 1.98 -13.38 -8.36
CA TRP A 260 2.16 -12.60 -9.57
C TRP A 260 3.49 -11.86 -9.62
N LEU A 261 3.89 -11.50 -10.84
CA LEU A 261 5.06 -10.68 -11.16
C LEU A 261 4.65 -9.54 -12.09
N LEU A 262 5.12 -8.33 -11.84
CA LEU A 262 4.98 -7.18 -12.73
C LEU A 262 6.34 -6.57 -13.03
N VAL A 263 6.68 -6.44 -14.30
CA VAL A 263 7.86 -5.71 -14.78
C VAL A 263 7.38 -4.46 -15.50
N ARG A 264 7.68 -3.28 -14.94
CA ARG A 264 7.14 -2.00 -15.39
C ARG A 264 8.25 -0.98 -15.62
N PRO A 265 8.61 -0.67 -16.87
CA PRO A 265 9.49 0.45 -17.16
C PRO A 265 8.84 1.79 -16.78
N SER A 266 9.60 2.69 -16.18
CA SER A 266 9.14 4.07 -15.96
C SER A 266 8.97 4.80 -17.29
N GLY A 267 7.93 5.63 -17.40
CA GLY A 267 7.70 6.44 -18.59
C GLY A 267 8.62 7.66 -18.70
N THR A 268 9.27 8.08 -17.61
CA THR A 268 10.00 9.35 -17.52
C THR A 268 11.49 9.17 -17.16
N GLU A 269 11.85 8.05 -16.54
CA GLU A 269 13.18 7.79 -16.02
C GLU A 269 13.72 6.45 -16.58
N PRO A 270 15.05 6.27 -16.65
CA PRO A 270 15.66 4.99 -17.01
C PRO A 270 15.62 3.99 -15.85
N VAL A 271 14.44 3.80 -15.27
CA VAL A 271 14.17 2.91 -14.13
C VAL A 271 13.11 1.90 -14.54
N VAL A 272 13.32 0.66 -14.16
CA VAL A 272 12.33 -0.41 -14.26
C VAL A 272 11.93 -0.82 -12.85
N ARG A 273 10.64 -0.75 -12.56
CA ARG A 273 10.09 -1.21 -11.29
C ARG A 273 9.59 -2.64 -11.44
N VAL A 274 10.13 -3.52 -10.64
CA VAL A 274 9.73 -4.92 -10.58
C VAL A 274 8.98 -5.15 -9.29
N TYR A 275 7.76 -5.66 -9.40
CA TYR A 275 6.88 -5.96 -8.26
C TYR A 275 6.54 -7.44 -8.29
N ALA A 276 6.46 -8.05 -7.12
CA ALA A 276 5.98 -9.41 -6.99
C ALA A 276 5.22 -9.63 -5.69
N GLU A 277 4.34 -10.60 -5.71
CA GLU A 277 3.67 -11.12 -4.53
C GLU A 277 3.71 -12.65 -4.56
N GLY A 278 4.17 -13.23 -3.45
CA GLY A 278 4.22 -14.65 -3.18
C GLY A 278 3.60 -14.97 -1.83
N PHE A 279 3.58 -16.24 -1.44
CA PHE A 279 3.11 -16.67 -0.12
C PHE A 279 4.23 -16.67 0.94
N SER A 280 5.48 -16.59 0.51
CA SER A 280 6.63 -16.42 1.40
C SER A 280 7.59 -15.37 0.87
N VAL A 281 8.52 -14.95 1.73
CA VAL A 281 9.60 -14.03 1.37
C VAL A 281 10.47 -14.62 0.27
N GLU A 282 10.78 -15.92 0.37
CA GLU A 282 11.61 -16.64 -0.58
C GLU A 282 10.95 -16.68 -1.97
N GLU A 283 9.67 -17.02 -2.05
CA GLU A 283 8.92 -17.08 -3.29
C GLU A 283 8.80 -15.69 -3.95
N ARG A 284 8.49 -14.67 -3.15
CA ARG A 284 8.49 -13.28 -3.61
C ARG A 284 9.83 -12.87 -4.19
N ASP A 285 10.92 -13.18 -3.49
CA ASP A 285 12.26 -12.78 -3.89
C ASP A 285 12.73 -13.53 -5.14
N GLU A 286 12.36 -14.81 -5.30
CA GLU A 286 12.58 -15.58 -6.52
C GLU A 286 11.88 -14.96 -7.73
N LEU A 287 10.62 -14.54 -7.57
CA LEU A 287 9.86 -13.84 -8.62
C LEU A 287 10.49 -12.48 -8.94
N LEU A 288 10.92 -11.72 -7.92
CA LEU A 288 11.60 -10.43 -8.13
C LEU A 288 12.93 -10.60 -8.87
N ASP A 289 13.73 -11.62 -8.52
CA ASP A 289 14.98 -11.93 -9.20
C ASP A 289 14.76 -12.29 -10.68
N ALA A 290 13.74 -13.12 -10.95
CA ALA A 290 13.36 -13.46 -12.31
C ALA A 290 12.88 -12.24 -13.11
N GLY A 291 12.09 -11.36 -12.51
CA GLY A 291 11.65 -10.11 -13.11
C GLY A 291 12.80 -9.16 -13.42
N CYS A 292 13.77 -9.06 -12.50
CA CYS A 292 14.99 -8.29 -12.69
C CYS A 292 15.86 -8.86 -13.81
N ALA A 293 16.00 -10.19 -13.90
CA ALA A 293 16.71 -10.86 -14.97
C ALA A 293 16.03 -10.68 -16.33
N LEU A 294 14.69 -10.73 -16.36
CA LEU A 294 13.90 -10.44 -17.55
C LEU A 294 14.11 -9.00 -18.02
N ALA A 295 14.09 -8.04 -17.11
CA ALA A 295 14.31 -6.63 -17.42
C ALA A 295 15.72 -6.36 -17.98
N ARG A 296 16.72 -7.16 -17.58
CA ARG A 296 18.09 -7.09 -18.12
C ARG A 296 18.31 -7.93 -19.40
N GLY A 297 17.29 -8.63 -19.89
CA GLY A 297 17.40 -9.53 -21.03
C GLY A 297 18.23 -10.80 -20.75
N THR A 298 18.43 -11.16 -19.48
CA THR A 298 19.23 -12.33 -19.07
C THR A 298 18.37 -13.53 -18.66
N TYR A 299 17.05 -13.38 -18.59
CA TYR A 299 16.13 -14.48 -18.31
C TYR A 299 15.90 -15.32 -19.58
N PRO A 300 16.03 -16.65 -19.55
CA PRO A 300 15.73 -17.50 -20.70
C PRO A 300 14.21 -17.54 -20.93
N LEU A 301 13.76 -17.01 -22.05
CA LEU A 301 12.35 -16.97 -22.48
C LEU A 301 11.96 -18.23 -23.23
#